data_2669b17b37dad91bcc882a69ab360b8e
#
_entry.id   2669b17b37dad91bcc882a69ab360b8e
#
_cell.length_a   1.000
_cell.length_b   1.000
_cell.length_c   1.000
_cell.angle_alpha   90.00
_cell.angle_beta   90.00
_cell.angle_gamma   90.00
#
_symmetry.space_group_name_H-M   'P 1'
#
loop_
_entity.id
_entity.type
_entity.pdbx_description
1 polymer ?
#
loop_
_entity_poly.entity_id
_entity_poly.type
_entity_poly.pdbx_seq_one_letter_code
_entity_poly.pdbx_strand_id
1 'polypeptide(L)'
;MNNPFSRLIGQHEFWLGLLVIALAIGLSMKTDEFLSLGNLTDVATSYAILGILACGLFVVLISGGIDISFPATTSIAQYVMASWVIAHGGNFALALAIAVLVGLLLGLINGFLVWWLRVPAIIITIATLTVYYGLLVYATKGTWLYGFPDWFMNGINWFSFTAADGYDYGLTLPLLCLAAVIIVTALLMNYTRLGRQIYAMGGNRDAASRLGLNLLKLHFCVYGYMGILAGFAAVVQAEITQSVAPNSLLGYELTVLAAVVLGGTSMSGGRGTLTGTLLGVVLLAFLQNGMTLLGISSYWHTVFSGAIILVSISATAWNEKRKLAKEI
;
A
#
# COMPACT_ATOMS: atom_id res chain seq x y z
N MET A 1 39.42 -4.17 0.80
CA MET A 1 38.53 -4.01 1.98
C MET A 1 37.45 -2.98 1.61
N ASN A 2 36.23 -3.43 1.29
CA ASN A 2 35.14 -2.52 0.93
C ASN A 2 34.63 -1.82 2.20
N ASN A 3 34.85 -0.54 2.28
CA ASN A 3 34.39 0.30 3.38
C ASN A 3 32.86 0.17 3.51
N PRO A 4 32.27 -0.18 4.68
CA PRO A 4 30.81 -0.33 4.84
C PRO A 4 30.05 0.95 4.45
N PHE A 5 30.66 2.12 4.57
CA PHE A 5 30.12 3.41 4.13
C PHE A 5 29.92 3.47 2.61
N SER A 6 30.83 2.91 1.82
CA SER A 6 30.69 2.93 0.34
C SER A 6 29.55 2.02 -0.17
N ARG A 7 29.19 0.98 0.59
CA ARG A 7 28.04 0.12 0.30
C ARG A 7 26.71 0.83 0.63
N LEU A 8 26.66 1.60 1.72
CA LEU A 8 25.48 2.38 2.10
C LEU A 8 25.16 3.48 1.08
N ILE A 9 26.18 4.23 0.65
CA ILE A 9 26.03 5.31 -0.34
C ILE A 9 25.55 4.78 -1.71
N GLY A 10 25.82 3.52 -2.02
CA GLY A 10 25.37 2.87 -3.27
C GLY A 10 23.91 2.39 -3.22
N GLN A 11 23.24 2.45 -2.07
CA GLN A 11 21.86 1.98 -1.94
C GLN A 11 20.87 3.11 -2.21
N HIS A 12 19.80 2.80 -2.96
CA HIS A 12 18.73 3.74 -3.26
C HIS A 12 18.04 4.27 -1.99
N GLU A 13 17.87 3.39 -1.02
CA GLU A 13 17.25 3.68 0.28
C GLU A 13 17.97 4.76 1.07
N PHE A 14 19.30 4.83 0.96
CA PHE A 14 20.10 5.87 1.63
C PHE A 14 19.75 7.27 1.09
N TRP A 15 19.69 7.43 -0.23
CA TRP A 15 19.36 8.70 -0.86
C TRP A 15 17.90 9.09 -0.63
N LEU A 16 17.00 8.10 -0.66
CA LEU A 16 15.60 8.32 -0.36
C LEU A 16 15.39 8.74 1.10
N GLY A 17 16.08 8.10 2.04
CA GLY A 17 16.05 8.47 3.46
C GLY A 17 16.59 9.90 3.69
N LEU A 18 17.67 10.27 3.00
CA LEU A 18 18.21 11.63 3.06
C LEU A 18 17.22 12.65 2.49
N LEU A 19 16.50 12.32 1.41
CA LEU A 19 15.45 13.17 0.85
C LEU A 19 14.28 13.34 1.82
N VAL A 20 13.84 12.27 2.50
CA VAL A 20 12.80 12.33 3.54
C VAL A 20 13.23 13.27 4.67
N ILE A 21 14.47 13.14 5.16
CA ILE A 21 15.01 14.00 6.22
C ILE A 21 15.08 15.46 5.75
N ALA A 22 15.58 15.70 4.54
CA ALA A 22 15.66 17.06 3.99
C ALA A 22 14.27 17.71 3.83
N LEU A 23 13.27 16.93 3.39
CA LEU A 23 11.89 17.38 3.31
C LEU A 23 11.34 17.70 4.71
N ALA A 24 11.57 16.83 5.69
CA ALA A 24 11.12 17.04 7.06
C ALA A 24 11.72 18.32 7.67
N ILE A 25 13.03 18.55 7.48
CA ILE A 25 13.70 19.78 7.92
C ILE A 25 13.11 20.99 7.20
N GLY A 26 12.93 20.93 5.88
CA GLY A 26 12.37 22.03 5.11
C GLY A 26 10.95 22.42 5.53
N LEU A 27 10.11 21.43 5.85
CA LEU A 27 8.74 21.65 6.34
C LEU A 27 8.74 22.18 7.78
N SER A 28 9.58 21.66 8.67
CA SER A 28 9.67 22.15 10.05
C SER A 28 10.19 23.59 10.15
N MET A 29 10.96 24.05 9.17
CA MET A 29 11.36 25.47 9.08
C MET A 29 10.24 26.40 8.58
N LYS A 30 9.16 25.85 8.02
CA LYS A 30 8.02 26.60 7.48
C LYS A 30 6.79 26.57 8.38
N THR A 31 6.62 25.49 9.14
CA THR A 31 5.48 25.28 10.02
C THR A 31 5.94 24.63 11.32
N ASP A 32 5.68 25.28 12.46
CA ASP A 32 6.02 24.74 13.78
C ASP A 32 5.23 23.47 14.12
N GLU A 33 4.08 23.28 13.46
CA GLU A 33 3.18 22.14 13.66
C GLU A 33 3.68 20.86 13.04
N PHE A 34 4.56 20.90 12.02
CA PHE A 34 4.94 19.72 11.25
C PHE A 34 5.56 18.61 12.11
N LEU A 35 6.48 18.94 13.01
CA LEU A 35 7.13 17.98 13.93
C LEU A 35 6.40 17.85 15.27
N SER A 36 5.21 18.45 15.43
CA SER A 36 4.41 18.24 16.64
C SER A 36 4.01 16.76 16.77
N LEU A 37 3.90 16.27 18.00
CA LEU A 37 3.49 14.89 18.28
C LEU A 37 2.08 14.62 17.68
N GLY A 38 1.17 15.60 17.77
CA GLY A 38 -0.15 15.54 17.16
C GLY A 38 -0.09 15.30 15.67
N ASN A 39 0.59 16.15 14.93
CA ASN A 39 0.68 16.00 13.47
C ASN A 39 1.36 14.70 13.07
N LEU A 40 2.40 14.24 13.78
CA LEU A 40 3.06 12.97 13.46
C LEU A 40 2.15 11.76 13.68
N THR A 41 1.34 11.76 14.74
CA THR A 41 0.35 10.69 14.98
C THR A 41 -0.79 10.74 13.98
N ASP A 42 -1.26 11.93 13.60
CA ASP A 42 -2.29 12.12 12.58
C ASP A 42 -1.81 11.65 11.21
N VAL A 43 -0.57 12.00 10.82
CA VAL A 43 0.06 11.51 9.59
C VAL A 43 0.18 10.00 9.61
N ALA A 44 0.71 9.43 10.68
CA ALA A 44 0.90 7.98 10.78
C ALA A 44 -0.45 7.22 10.68
N THR A 45 -1.50 7.75 11.31
CA THR A 45 -2.85 7.17 11.27
C THR A 45 -3.49 7.32 9.89
N SER A 46 -3.47 8.54 9.32
CA SER A 46 -4.12 8.85 8.04
C SER A 46 -3.47 8.14 6.85
N TYR A 47 -2.15 7.94 6.89
CA TYR A 47 -1.42 7.25 5.84
C TYR A 47 -1.18 5.76 6.12
N ALA A 48 -1.77 5.20 7.19
CA ALA A 48 -1.69 3.77 7.49
C ALA A 48 -2.25 2.92 6.33
N ILE A 49 -3.34 3.34 5.71
CA ILE A 49 -3.91 2.65 4.54
C ILE A 49 -2.95 2.63 3.36
N LEU A 50 -2.26 3.74 3.08
CA LEU A 50 -1.23 3.82 2.05
C LEU A 50 -0.11 2.81 2.31
N GLY A 51 0.36 2.72 3.56
CA GLY A 51 1.39 1.79 3.98
C GLY A 51 0.96 0.32 3.85
N ILE A 52 -0.26 -0.02 4.28
CA ILE A 52 -0.82 -1.37 4.17
C ILE A 52 -0.90 -1.82 2.71
N LEU A 53 -1.50 -0.99 1.85
CA LEU A 53 -1.63 -1.29 0.42
C LEU A 53 -0.29 -1.31 -0.31
N ALA A 54 0.64 -0.43 0.07
CA ALA A 54 2.00 -0.41 -0.47
C ALA A 54 2.77 -1.70 -0.14
N CYS A 55 2.62 -2.27 1.07
CA CYS A 55 3.18 -3.57 1.42
C CYS A 55 2.65 -4.69 0.51
N GLY A 56 1.36 -4.69 0.19
CA GLY A 56 0.77 -5.67 -0.73
C GLY A 56 1.28 -5.49 -2.15
N LEU A 57 1.22 -4.27 -2.66
CA LEU A 57 1.67 -3.96 -4.02
C LEU A 57 3.17 -4.21 -4.19
N PHE A 58 3.99 -3.98 -3.17
CA PHE A 58 5.40 -4.36 -3.14
C PHE A 58 5.58 -5.85 -3.46
N VAL A 59 4.84 -6.74 -2.80
CA VAL A 59 4.93 -8.20 -3.05
C VAL A 59 4.50 -8.54 -4.47
N VAL A 60 3.45 -7.90 -4.98
CA VAL A 60 2.98 -8.08 -6.37
C VAL A 60 4.04 -7.62 -7.37
N LEU A 61 4.61 -6.43 -7.20
CA LEU A 61 5.66 -5.91 -8.09
C LEU A 61 6.91 -6.79 -8.06
N ILE A 62 7.36 -7.24 -6.89
CA ILE A 62 8.49 -8.18 -6.79
C ILE A 62 8.22 -9.46 -7.59
N SER A 63 6.99 -9.94 -7.64
CA SER A 63 6.62 -11.13 -8.42
C SER A 63 6.67 -10.93 -9.94
N GLY A 64 6.88 -9.69 -10.42
CA GLY A 64 6.81 -9.31 -11.83
C GLY A 64 5.40 -9.04 -12.34
N GLY A 65 4.41 -8.96 -11.44
CA GLY A 65 3.04 -8.54 -11.74
C GLY A 65 2.80 -7.06 -11.38
N ILE A 66 1.69 -6.51 -11.87
CA ILE A 66 1.17 -5.21 -11.44
C ILE A 66 -0.31 -5.44 -11.14
N ASP A 67 -0.71 -5.14 -9.91
CA ASP A 67 -2.13 -5.13 -9.53
C ASP A 67 -2.58 -3.67 -9.40
N ILE A 68 -3.61 -3.31 -10.14
CA ILE A 68 -4.26 -1.98 -10.07
C ILE A 68 -5.69 -2.13 -9.52
N SER A 69 -6.17 -3.36 -9.33
CA SER A 69 -7.55 -3.64 -8.91
C SER A 69 -7.77 -3.55 -7.40
N PHE A 70 -6.70 -3.48 -6.60
CA PHE A 70 -6.78 -3.51 -5.14
C PHE A 70 -7.68 -2.39 -4.54
N PRO A 71 -7.80 -1.17 -5.10
CA PRO A 71 -8.71 -0.17 -4.53
C PRO A 71 -10.17 -0.59 -4.66
N ALA A 72 -10.56 -1.20 -5.78
CA ALA A 72 -11.90 -1.75 -5.94
C ALA A 72 -12.13 -2.95 -5.02
N THR A 73 -11.11 -3.81 -4.87
CA THR A 73 -11.13 -4.92 -3.90
C THR A 73 -11.32 -4.42 -2.47
N THR A 74 -10.59 -3.37 -2.08
CA THR A 74 -10.73 -2.71 -0.78
C THR A 74 -12.11 -2.11 -0.59
N SER A 75 -12.63 -1.40 -1.61
CA SER A 75 -13.96 -0.79 -1.56
C SER A 75 -15.09 -1.85 -1.43
N ILE A 76 -14.99 -2.98 -2.15
CA ILE A 76 -15.96 -4.07 -2.01
C ILE A 76 -15.86 -4.68 -0.61
N ALA A 77 -14.66 -4.98 -0.13
CA ALA A 77 -14.45 -5.55 1.19
C ALA A 77 -14.98 -4.63 2.30
N GLN A 78 -14.72 -3.31 2.17
CA GLN A 78 -15.20 -2.28 3.06
C GLN A 78 -16.74 -2.21 3.07
N TYR A 79 -17.37 -2.21 1.89
CA TYR A 79 -18.80 -2.08 1.76
C TYR A 79 -19.54 -3.31 2.31
N VAL A 80 -19.07 -4.52 1.99
CA VAL A 80 -19.64 -5.77 2.50
C VAL A 80 -19.50 -5.85 4.01
N MET A 81 -18.33 -5.56 4.54
CA MET A 81 -18.07 -5.53 5.98
C MET A 81 -18.98 -4.51 6.67
N ALA A 82 -19.03 -3.26 6.19
CA ALA A 82 -19.83 -2.20 6.78
C ALA A 82 -21.33 -2.51 6.73
N SER A 83 -21.84 -3.01 5.61
CA SER A 83 -23.23 -3.43 5.49
C SER A 83 -23.61 -4.47 6.53
N TRP A 84 -22.73 -5.44 6.76
CA TRP A 84 -22.96 -6.47 7.78
C TRP A 84 -22.94 -5.90 9.20
N VAL A 85 -21.89 -5.13 9.52
CA VAL A 85 -21.66 -4.56 10.86
C VAL A 85 -22.79 -3.61 11.27
N ILE A 86 -23.24 -2.74 10.34
CA ILE A 86 -24.34 -1.79 10.59
C ILE A 86 -25.65 -2.53 10.81
N ALA A 87 -25.93 -3.60 10.04
CA ALA A 87 -27.20 -4.33 10.12
C ALA A 87 -27.27 -5.29 11.32
N HIS A 88 -26.17 -5.92 11.72
CA HIS A 88 -26.15 -7.03 12.67
C HIS A 88 -25.27 -6.78 13.90
N GLY A 89 -24.50 -5.69 13.92
CA GLY A 89 -23.50 -5.46 14.96
C GLY A 89 -22.30 -6.39 14.82
N GLY A 90 -21.67 -6.73 15.93
CA GLY A 90 -20.52 -7.63 15.98
C GLY A 90 -19.37 -7.09 16.81
N ASN A 91 -18.14 -7.36 16.36
CA ASN A 91 -16.90 -6.88 16.96
C ASN A 91 -15.81 -6.70 15.88
N PHE A 92 -14.67 -6.11 16.25
CA PHE A 92 -13.55 -5.89 15.32
C PHE A 92 -13.02 -7.17 14.68
N ALA A 93 -12.98 -8.29 15.41
CA ALA A 93 -12.50 -9.56 14.85
C ALA A 93 -13.41 -10.06 13.72
N LEU A 94 -14.74 -9.93 13.90
CA LEU A 94 -15.73 -10.29 12.88
C LEU A 94 -15.64 -9.34 11.68
N ALA A 95 -15.57 -8.03 11.92
CA ALA A 95 -15.41 -7.04 10.85
C ALA A 95 -14.16 -7.32 10.01
N LEU A 96 -13.03 -7.56 10.68
CA LEU A 96 -11.77 -7.90 10.03
C LEU A 96 -11.88 -9.22 9.27
N ALA A 97 -12.48 -10.25 9.84
CA ALA A 97 -12.65 -11.55 9.18
C ALA A 97 -13.48 -11.42 7.88
N ILE A 98 -14.61 -10.68 7.92
CA ILE A 98 -15.44 -10.44 6.74
C ILE A 98 -14.63 -9.71 5.65
N ALA A 99 -13.98 -8.59 6.01
CA ALA A 99 -13.23 -7.79 5.04
C ALA A 99 -12.06 -8.58 4.42
N VAL A 100 -11.30 -9.31 5.25
CA VAL A 100 -10.17 -10.12 4.80
C VAL A 100 -10.63 -11.30 3.92
N LEU A 101 -11.72 -11.97 4.26
CA LEU A 101 -12.26 -13.05 3.43
C LEU A 101 -12.72 -12.55 2.07
N VAL A 102 -13.45 -11.45 2.02
CA VAL A 102 -13.88 -10.83 0.75
C VAL A 102 -12.67 -10.40 -0.07
N GLY A 103 -11.73 -9.69 0.54
CA GLY A 103 -10.50 -9.27 -0.13
C GLY A 103 -9.69 -10.45 -0.66
N LEU A 104 -9.50 -11.51 0.14
CA LEU A 104 -8.82 -12.73 -0.25
C LEU A 104 -9.49 -13.40 -1.46
N LEU A 105 -10.81 -13.56 -1.45
CA LEU A 105 -11.54 -14.18 -2.57
C LEU A 105 -11.33 -13.40 -3.88
N LEU A 106 -11.46 -12.07 -3.85
CA LEU A 106 -11.24 -11.23 -5.03
C LEU A 106 -9.77 -11.27 -5.49
N GLY A 107 -8.82 -11.26 -4.56
CA GLY A 107 -7.40 -11.43 -4.86
C GLY A 107 -7.08 -12.80 -5.48
N LEU A 108 -7.67 -13.89 -4.98
CA LEU A 108 -7.51 -15.21 -5.56
C LEU A 108 -8.09 -15.29 -6.98
N ILE A 109 -9.22 -14.62 -7.26
CA ILE A 109 -9.76 -14.51 -8.63
C ILE A 109 -8.74 -13.84 -9.54
N ASN A 110 -8.14 -12.72 -9.13
CA ASN A 110 -7.08 -12.06 -9.89
C ASN A 110 -5.87 -12.96 -10.10
N GLY A 111 -5.40 -13.64 -9.05
CA GLY A 111 -4.28 -14.57 -9.15
C GLY A 111 -4.54 -15.73 -10.14
N PHE A 112 -5.76 -16.27 -10.14
CA PHE A 112 -6.19 -17.27 -11.10
C PHE A 112 -6.21 -16.73 -12.53
N LEU A 113 -6.82 -15.57 -12.74
CA LEU A 113 -6.92 -14.97 -14.08
C LEU A 113 -5.55 -14.63 -14.68
N VAL A 114 -4.64 -14.06 -13.87
CA VAL A 114 -3.26 -13.74 -14.29
C VAL A 114 -2.48 -14.98 -14.67
N TRP A 115 -2.64 -16.09 -13.92
CA TRP A 115 -1.99 -17.35 -14.24
C TRP A 115 -2.59 -18.01 -15.49
N TRP A 116 -3.93 -18.02 -15.59
CA TRP A 116 -4.65 -18.76 -16.63
C TRP A 116 -4.56 -18.10 -18.00
N LEU A 117 -4.81 -16.79 -18.07
CA LEU A 117 -4.88 -16.07 -19.35
C LEU A 117 -3.50 -15.81 -19.96
N ARG A 118 -2.42 -15.83 -19.15
CA ARG A 118 -1.03 -15.61 -19.59
C ARG A 118 -0.78 -14.30 -20.34
N VAL A 119 -1.61 -13.28 -20.11
CA VAL A 119 -1.41 -11.91 -20.58
C VAL A 119 -0.78 -11.05 -19.48
N PRO A 120 -0.20 -9.88 -19.80
CA PRO A 120 0.36 -9.00 -18.78
C PRO A 120 -0.64 -8.73 -17.66
N ALA A 121 -0.19 -8.88 -16.41
CA ALA A 121 -1.05 -8.77 -15.22
C ALA A 121 -1.80 -7.43 -15.15
N ILE A 122 -1.16 -6.34 -15.60
CA ILE A 122 -1.75 -5.00 -15.62
C ILE A 122 -3.05 -4.95 -16.43
N ILE A 123 -3.12 -5.65 -17.57
CA ILE A 123 -4.31 -5.69 -18.43
C ILE A 123 -5.46 -6.36 -17.69
N ILE A 124 -5.17 -7.46 -17.00
CA ILE A 124 -6.17 -8.21 -16.23
C ILE A 124 -6.65 -7.37 -15.06
N THR A 125 -5.73 -6.76 -14.32
CA THR A 125 -6.09 -6.01 -13.10
C THR A 125 -6.79 -4.69 -13.40
N ILE A 126 -6.54 -4.05 -14.55
CA ILE A 126 -7.37 -2.94 -15.04
C ILE A 126 -8.78 -3.42 -15.38
N ALA A 127 -8.91 -4.56 -16.06
CA ALA A 127 -10.21 -5.12 -16.40
C ALA A 127 -11.00 -5.51 -15.13
N THR A 128 -10.35 -6.18 -14.16
CA THR A 128 -11.00 -6.54 -12.90
C THR A 128 -11.30 -5.33 -12.04
N LEU A 129 -10.45 -4.28 -12.02
CA LEU A 129 -10.77 -2.99 -11.39
C LEU A 129 -12.11 -2.46 -11.89
N THR A 130 -12.28 -2.38 -13.23
CA THR A 130 -13.48 -1.85 -13.85
C THR A 130 -14.70 -2.73 -13.56
N VAL A 131 -14.56 -4.05 -13.63
CA VAL A 131 -15.64 -5.00 -13.33
C VAL A 131 -16.04 -4.92 -11.85
N TYR A 132 -15.08 -4.98 -10.93
CA TYR A 132 -15.33 -4.92 -9.49
C TYR A 132 -16.01 -3.61 -9.09
N TYR A 133 -15.48 -2.50 -9.59
CA TYR A 133 -16.06 -1.19 -9.33
C TYR A 133 -17.47 -1.06 -9.93
N GLY A 134 -17.66 -1.47 -11.19
CA GLY A 134 -18.97 -1.44 -11.84
C GLY A 134 -20.01 -2.28 -11.11
N LEU A 135 -19.65 -3.49 -10.68
CA LEU A 135 -20.53 -4.36 -9.88
C LEU A 135 -20.85 -3.75 -8.52
N LEU A 136 -19.86 -3.14 -7.85
CA LEU A 136 -20.07 -2.47 -6.57
C LEU A 136 -21.08 -1.32 -6.72
N VAL A 137 -20.86 -0.42 -7.68
CA VAL A 137 -21.75 0.73 -7.92
C VAL A 137 -23.14 0.27 -8.33
N TYR A 138 -23.25 -0.75 -9.18
CA TYR A 138 -24.55 -1.33 -9.58
C TYR A 138 -25.32 -1.90 -8.37
N ALA A 139 -24.65 -2.71 -7.55
CA ALA A 139 -25.28 -3.35 -6.39
C ALA A 139 -25.68 -2.34 -5.30
N THR A 140 -24.85 -1.31 -5.08
CA THR A 140 -25.05 -0.31 -4.03
C THR A 140 -25.86 0.90 -4.49
N LYS A 141 -26.06 1.06 -5.80
CA LYS A 141 -26.65 2.26 -6.44
C LYS A 141 -25.91 3.55 -6.04
N GLY A 142 -24.63 3.46 -5.70
CA GLY A 142 -23.82 4.57 -5.23
C GLY A 142 -24.17 5.07 -3.83
N THR A 143 -24.98 4.30 -3.07
CA THR A 143 -25.42 4.70 -1.72
C THR A 143 -24.24 4.63 -0.73
N TRP A 144 -24.12 5.67 0.09
CA TRP A 144 -23.15 5.73 1.18
C TRP A 144 -23.71 5.03 2.42
N LEU A 145 -22.85 4.40 3.19
CA LEU A 145 -23.17 3.79 4.47
C LEU A 145 -22.65 4.64 5.61
N TYR A 146 -23.50 4.82 6.63
CA TYR A 146 -23.22 5.55 7.85
C TYR A 146 -23.83 4.79 9.05
N GLY A 147 -23.53 5.22 10.27
CA GLY A 147 -24.16 4.69 11.46
C GLY A 147 -23.50 3.40 11.94
N PHE A 148 -22.17 3.36 11.94
CA PHE A 148 -21.44 2.30 12.61
C PHE A 148 -21.80 2.21 14.11
N PRO A 149 -21.79 1.02 14.71
CA PRO A 149 -22.01 0.88 16.15
C PRO A 149 -20.88 1.52 16.97
N ASP A 150 -21.19 1.91 18.21
CA ASP A 150 -20.27 2.64 19.10
C ASP A 150 -18.91 1.95 19.27
N TRP A 151 -18.88 0.61 19.36
CA TRP A 151 -17.63 -0.13 19.48
C TRP A 151 -16.70 0.04 18.26
N PHE A 152 -17.27 0.31 17.09
CA PHE A 152 -16.48 0.59 15.87
C PHE A 152 -16.07 2.04 15.81
N MET A 153 -16.99 2.97 16.16
CA MET A 153 -16.73 4.42 16.11
C MET A 153 -15.68 4.87 17.13
N ASN A 154 -15.71 4.27 18.33
CA ASN A 154 -14.73 4.60 19.38
C ASN A 154 -13.33 4.05 19.09
N GLY A 155 -13.19 3.16 18.09
CA GLY A 155 -11.93 2.55 17.71
C GLY A 155 -11.28 1.70 18.81
N ILE A 156 -10.05 1.28 18.58
CA ILE A 156 -9.22 0.61 19.58
C ILE A 156 -8.04 1.51 19.91
N ASN A 157 -8.01 2.06 21.12
CA ASN A 157 -6.87 2.76 21.69
C ASN A 157 -6.24 1.87 22.78
N TRP A 158 -5.15 1.21 22.45
CA TRP A 158 -4.54 0.22 23.35
C TRP A 158 -3.65 0.84 24.43
N PHE A 159 -3.01 1.93 24.14
CA PHE A 159 -2.23 2.69 25.11
C PHE A 159 -2.47 4.15 24.85
N SER A 160 -3.22 4.83 25.70
CA SER A 160 -3.36 6.28 25.66
C SER A 160 -2.54 6.92 26.76
N PHE A 161 -1.84 7.99 26.43
CA PHE A 161 -1.20 8.87 27.38
C PHE A 161 -1.57 10.31 27.05
N THR A 162 -1.85 11.09 28.09
CA THR A 162 -2.11 12.52 27.95
C THR A 162 -0.77 13.25 27.93
N ALA A 163 -0.45 13.92 26.83
CA ALA A 163 0.77 14.70 26.71
C ALA A 163 0.64 16.08 27.41
N ALA A 164 1.75 16.81 27.47
CA ALA A 164 1.79 18.14 28.11
C ALA A 164 0.91 19.19 27.42
N ASP A 165 0.51 18.95 26.18
CA ASP A 165 -0.42 19.77 25.40
C ASP A 165 -1.90 19.51 25.75
N GLY A 166 -2.19 18.54 26.62
CA GLY A 166 -3.53 18.17 27.06
C GLY A 166 -4.28 17.24 26.11
N TYR A 167 -3.65 16.77 25.04
CA TYR A 167 -4.23 15.79 24.12
C TYR A 167 -3.86 14.36 24.49
N ASP A 168 -4.80 13.45 24.23
CA ASP A 168 -4.58 12.00 24.42
C ASP A 168 -4.01 11.40 23.13
N TYR A 169 -2.82 10.84 23.24
CA TYR A 169 -2.14 10.11 22.18
C TYR A 169 -2.15 8.62 22.50
N GLY A 170 -2.30 7.79 21.47
CA GLY A 170 -2.34 6.35 21.71
C GLY A 170 -2.07 5.50 20.48
N LEU A 171 -1.93 4.20 20.70
CA LEU A 171 -1.83 3.20 19.66
C LEU A 171 -3.22 2.91 19.09
N THR A 172 -3.52 3.54 17.97
CA THR A 172 -4.79 3.38 17.27
C THR A 172 -4.83 2.08 16.45
N LEU A 173 -6.03 1.60 16.11
CA LEU A 173 -6.21 0.42 15.25
C LEU A 173 -5.46 0.54 13.91
N PRO A 174 -5.51 1.67 13.18
CA PRO A 174 -4.74 1.87 11.95
C PRO A 174 -3.24 1.61 12.12
N LEU A 175 -2.64 2.13 13.19
CA LEU A 175 -1.21 1.95 13.48
C LEU A 175 -0.87 0.50 13.81
N LEU A 176 -1.72 -0.18 14.58
CA LEU A 176 -1.56 -1.60 14.90
C LEU A 176 -1.63 -2.47 13.65
N CYS A 177 -2.63 -2.22 12.79
CA CYS A 177 -2.77 -2.93 11.52
C CYS A 177 -1.55 -2.69 10.61
N LEU A 178 -1.09 -1.44 10.49
CA LEU A 178 0.09 -1.12 9.70
C LEU A 178 1.34 -1.84 10.24
N ALA A 179 1.58 -1.79 11.56
CA ALA A 179 2.72 -2.45 12.18
C ALA A 179 2.67 -3.97 11.97
N ALA A 180 1.52 -4.59 12.18
CA ALA A 180 1.33 -6.02 11.94
C ALA A 180 1.60 -6.40 10.48
N VAL A 181 1.09 -5.62 9.53
CA VAL A 181 1.30 -5.84 8.10
C VAL A 181 2.78 -5.69 7.72
N ILE A 182 3.47 -4.66 8.24
CA ILE A 182 4.91 -4.48 7.99
C ILE A 182 5.70 -5.69 8.50
N ILE A 183 5.43 -6.13 9.73
CA ILE A 183 6.11 -7.27 10.33
C ILE A 183 5.86 -8.55 9.52
N VAL A 184 4.60 -8.84 9.20
CA VAL A 184 4.23 -10.03 8.42
C VAL A 184 4.85 -9.99 7.03
N THR A 185 4.82 -8.84 6.34
CA THR A 185 5.45 -8.68 5.02
C THR A 185 6.96 -8.86 5.09
N ALA A 186 7.62 -8.28 6.11
CA ALA A 186 9.06 -8.43 6.32
C ALA A 186 9.43 -9.90 6.57
N LEU A 187 8.70 -10.60 7.43
CA LEU A 187 8.91 -12.02 7.69
C LEU A 187 8.67 -12.87 6.44
N LEU A 188 7.57 -12.63 5.73
CA LEU A 188 7.23 -13.34 4.50
C LEU A 188 8.35 -13.19 3.46
N MET A 189 8.75 -11.97 3.15
CA MET A 189 9.65 -11.70 2.03
C MET A 189 11.11 -12.01 2.34
N ASN A 190 11.59 -11.75 3.56
CA ASN A 190 13.00 -11.88 3.91
C ASN A 190 13.36 -13.27 4.48
N TYR A 191 12.44 -13.90 5.22
CA TYR A 191 12.78 -15.10 6.00
C TYR A 191 12.13 -16.40 5.49
N THR A 192 11.09 -16.33 4.61
CA THR A 192 10.42 -17.54 4.14
C THR A 192 10.98 -18.07 2.81
N ARG A 193 10.70 -19.36 2.54
CA ARG A 193 10.96 -19.96 1.22
C ARG A 193 10.07 -19.32 0.15
N LEU A 194 8.84 -18.94 0.52
CA LEU A 194 7.88 -18.32 -0.39
C LEU A 194 8.39 -16.96 -0.88
N GLY A 195 8.93 -16.12 0.00
CA GLY A 195 9.50 -14.84 -0.40
C GLY A 195 10.63 -15.01 -1.42
N ARG A 196 11.56 -15.95 -1.19
CA ARG A 196 12.63 -16.25 -2.16
C ARG A 196 12.11 -16.73 -3.51
N GLN A 197 11.06 -17.55 -3.51
CA GLN A 197 10.41 -18.01 -4.75
C GLN A 197 9.72 -16.86 -5.50
N ILE A 198 9.10 -15.92 -4.79
CA ILE A 198 8.49 -14.71 -5.36
C ILE A 198 9.57 -13.86 -6.04
N TYR A 199 10.70 -13.58 -5.38
CA TYR A 199 11.84 -12.88 -5.99
C TYR A 199 12.39 -13.62 -7.23
N ALA A 200 12.53 -14.94 -7.16
CA ALA A 200 13.01 -15.75 -8.27
C ALA A 200 12.04 -15.70 -9.47
N MET A 201 10.73 -15.82 -9.21
CA MET A 201 9.70 -15.73 -10.25
C MET A 201 9.71 -14.37 -10.95
N GLY A 202 9.82 -13.28 -10.19
CA GLY A 202 9.85 -11.93 -10.76
C GLY A 202 11.17 -11.61 -11.48
N GLY A 203 12.29 -12.22 -11.07
CA GLY A 203 13.56 -12.06 -11.75
C GLY A 203 13.64 -12.73 -13.11
N ASN A 204 13.15 -13.96 -13.23
CA ASN A 204 13.01 -14.69 -14.49
C ASN A 204 11.97 -15.81 -14.36
N ARG A 205 10.78 -15.54 -14.90
CA ARG A 205 9.63 -16.45 -14.83
C ARG A 205 9.91 -17.81 -15.50
N ASP A 206 10.60 -17.82 -16.64
CA ASP A 206 10.88 -19.04 -17.40
C ASP A 206 11.91 -19.91 -16.68
N ALA A 207 12.97 -19.29 -16.14
CA ALA A 207 13.95 -19.99 -15.33
C ALA A 207 13.31 -20.57 -14.05
N ALA A 208 12.46 -19.80 -13.37
CA ALA A 208 11.72 -20.25 -12.20
C ALA A 208 10.83 -21.48 -12.50
N SER A 209 10.14 -21.46 -13.65
CA SER A 209 9.33 -22.59 -14.11
C SER A 209 10.19 -23.85 -14.40
N ARG A 210 11.34 -23.67 -15.06
CA ARG A 210 12.28 -24.79 -15.37
C ARG A 210 12.89 -25.38 -14.10
N LEU A 211 13.05 -24.60 -13.04
CA LEU A 211 13.48 -25.04 -11.72
C LEU A 211 12.38 -25.76 -10.92
N GLY A 212 11.19 -25.96 -11.50
CA GLY A 212 10.09 -26.69 -10.89
C GLY A 212 9.26 -25.87 -9.90
N LEU A 213 9.36 -24.52 -9.90
CA LEU A 213 8.50 -23.70 -9.07
C LEU A 213 7.06 -23.73 -9.58
N ASN A 214 6.11 -23.94 -8.67
CA ASN A 214 4.69 -23.95 -9.01
C ASN A 214 4.17 -22.52 -9.15
N LEU A 215 4.14 -22.01 -10.40
CA LEU A 215 3.74 -20.63 -10.70
C LEU A 215 2.27 -20.36 -10.31
N LEU A 216 1.37 -21.35 -10.46
CA LEU A 216 -0.03 -21.20 -10.02
C LEU A 216 -0.11 -20.88 -8.53
N LYS A 217 0.58 -21.68 -7.71
CA LYS A 217 0.62 -21.48 -6.27
C LYS A 217 1.21 -20.10 -5.91
N LEU A 218 2.26 -19.67 -6.63
CA LEU A 218 2.88 -18.36 -6.39
C LEU A 218 1.93 -17.22 -6.74
N HIS A 219 1.20 -17.29 -7.86
CA HIS A 219 0.21 -16.29 -8.21
C HIS A 219 -0.92 -16.21 -7.16
N PHE A 220 -1.45 -17.36 -6.72
CA PHE A 220 -2.46 -17.38 -5.66
C PHE A 220 -1.92 -16.79 -4.35
N CYS A 221 -0.68 -17.10 -3.97
CA CYS A 221 -0.09 -16.52 -2.77
C CYS A 221 0.10 -14.99 -2.89
N VAL A 222 0.59 -14.49 -4.02
CA VAL A 222 0.88 -13.06 -4.23
C VAL A 222 -0.40 -12.24 -4.29
N TYR A 223 -1.34 -12.60 -5.16
CA TYR A 223 -2.60 -11.86 -5.32
C TYR A 223 -3.56 -12.09 -4.16
N GLY A 224 -3.56 -13.30 -3.58
CA GLY A 224 -4.30 -13.59 -2.35
C GLY A 224 -3.79 -12.75 -1.17
N TYR A 225 -2.46 -12.60 -1.05
CA TYR A 225 -1.85 -11.71 -0.04
C TYR A 225 -2.25 -10.25 -0.26
N MET A 226 -2.21 -9.76 -1.51
CA MET A 226 -2.71 -8.42 -1.83
C MET A 226 -4.18 -8.25 -1.44
N GLY A 227 -5.02 -9.26 -1.73
CA GLY A 227 -6.43 -9.26 -1.32
C GLY A 227 -6.64 -9.25 0.19
N ILE A 228 -5.85 -10.01 0.95
CA ILE A 228 -5.85 -9.96 2.43
C ILE A 228 -5.54 -8.54 2.91
N LEU A 229 -4.50 -7.91 2.38
CA LEU A 229 -4.11 -6.55 2.78
C LEU A 229 -5.15 -5.51 2.34
N ALA A 230 -5.82 -5.70 1.21
CA ALA A 230 -6.97 -4.90 0.80
C ALA A 230 -8.12 -5.00 1.83
N GLY A 231 -8.35 -6.19 2.41
CA GLY A 231 -9.30 -6.39 3.51
C GLY A 231 -8.89 -5.68 4.80
N PHE A 232 -7.61 -5.72 5.19
CA PHE A 232 -7.10 -4.92 6.33
C PHE A 232 -7.27 -3.42 6.08
N ALA A 233 -6.89 -2.95 4.90
CA ALA A 233 -7.06 -1.56 4.49
C ALA A 233 -8.53 -1.12 4.49
N ALA A 234 -9.46 -2.02 4.17
CA ALA A 234 -10.90 -1.77 4.19
C ALA A 234 -11.42 -1.42 5.60
N VAL A 235 -10.99 -2.18 6.61
CA VAL A 235 -11.38 -1.91 8.02
C VAL A 235 -10.74 -0.62 8.51
N VAL A 236 -9.44 -0.41 8.23
CA VAL A 236 -8.71 0.81 8.60
C VAL A 236 -9.34 2.05 7.96
N GLN A 237 -9.70 1.98 6.67
CA GLN A 237 -10.35 3.09 5.98
C GLN A 237 -11.72 3.41 6.60
N ALA A 238 -12.54 2.38 6.87
CA ALA A 238 -13.85 2.57 7.48
C ALA A 238 -13.76 3.19 8.88
N GLU A 239 -12.76 2.81 9.65
CA GLU A 239 -12.52 3.36 11.00
C GLU A 239 -12.06 4.82 10.92
N ILE A 240 -11.17 5.19 10.00
CA ILE A 240 -10.71 6.57 9.84
C ILE A 240 -11.83 7.49 9.33
N THR A 241 -12.60 7.04 8.32
CA THR A 241 -13.61 7.89 7.66
C THR A 241 -14.98 7.84 8.33
N GLN A 242 -15.26 6.86 9.18
CA GLN A 242 -16.55 6.62 9.83
C GLN A 242 -17.75 6.57 8.85
N SER A 243 -17.44 6.30 7.59
CA SER A 243 -18.40 6.22 6.49
C SER A 243 -17.84 5.38 5.34
N VAL A 244 -18.70 4.83 4.52
CA VAL A 244 -18.29 4.04 3.35
C VAL A 244 -18.96 4.55 2.09
N ALA A 245 -18.16 5.08 1.18
CA ALA A 245 -18.58 5.43 -0.16
C ALA A 245 -18.05 4.41 -1.17
N PRO A 246 -18.85 3.91 -2.12
CA PRO A 246 -18.38 2.93 -3.09
C PRO A 246 -17.20 3.40 -3.95
N ASN A 247 -17.01 4.71 -4.09
CA ASN A 247 -16.01 5.34 -4.94
C ASN A 247 -14.86 6.03 -4.18
N SER A 248 -14.77 5.83 -2.87
CA SER A 248 -13.82 6.58 -2.01
C SER A 248 -12.35 6.34 -2.35
N LEU A 249 -11.99 5.18 -2.88
CA LEU A 249 -10.61 4.80 -3.19
C LEU A 249 -10.28 4.85 -4.69
N LEU A 250 -11.16 5.40 -5.52
CA LEU A 250 -10.92 5.51 -6.95
C LEU A 250 -9.74 6.47 -7.21
N GLY A 251 -8.76 6.04 -8.02
CA GLY A 251 -7.53 6.82 -8.28
C GLY A 251 -6.41 6.59 -7.26
N TYR A 252 -6.70 5.88 -6.15
CA TYR A 252 -5.72 5.62 -5.11
C TYR A 252 -4.61 4.65 -5.56
N GLU A 253 -4.89 3.83 -6.59
CA GLU A 253 -3.93 2.92 -7.21
C GLU A 253 -2.65 3.62 -7.67
N LEU A 254 -2.78 4.84 -8.21
CA LEU A 254 -1.63 5.60 -8.69
C LEU A 254 -0.77 6.11 -7.52
N THR A 255 -1.39 6.54 -6.43
CA THR A 255 -0.67 7.00 -5.23
C THR A 255 0.13 5.87 -4.59
N VAL A 256 -0.50 4.69 -4.43
CA VAL A 256 0.18 3.52 -3.89
C VAL A 256 1.31 3.06 -4.80
N LEU A 257 1.08 3.03 -6.12
CA LEU A 257 2.12 2.68 -7.10
C LEU A 257 3.29 3.66 -7.03
N ALA A 258 2.99 4.97 -6.94
CA ALA A 258 4.02 6.00 -6.77
C ALA A 258 4.90 5.74 -5.55
N ALA A 259 4.30 5.45 -4.38
CA ALA A 259 5.03 5.16 -3.15
C ALA A 259 5.99 3.97 -3.33
N VAL A 260 5.51 2.87 -3.91
CA VAL A 260 6.28 1.63 -4.06
C VAL A 260 7.41 1.78 -5.08
N VAL A 261 7.14 2.43 -6.23
CA VAL A 261 8.14 2.67 -7.29
C VAL A 261 9.18 3.69 -6.84
N LEU A 262 8.76 4.77 -6.18
CA LEU A 262 9.66 5.75 -5.57
C LEU A 262 10.56 5.10 -4.52
N GLY A 263 10.03 4.11 -3.79
CA GLY A 263 10.79 3.26 -2.86
C GLY A 263 11.85 2.37 -3.53
N GLY A 264 11.97 2.40 -4.87
CA GLY A 264 12.98 1.65 -5.63
C GLY A 264 12.57 0.23 -6.00
N THR A 265 11.29 -0.12 -5.84
CA THR A 265 10.79 -1.42 -6.29
C THR A 265 10.63 -1.43 -7.81
N SER A 266 11.22 -2.41 -8.47
CA SER A 266 11.20 -2.55 -9.92
C SER A 266 9.83 -2.97 -10.45
N MET A 267 9.32 -2.27 -11.44
CA MET A 267 8.10 -2.66 -12.17
C MET A 267 8.29 -3.93 -13.02
N SER A 268 9.54 -4.26 -13.36
CA SER A 268 9.89 -5.47 -14.12
C SER A 268 10.02 -6.71 -13.22
N GLY A 269 9.90 -6.56 -11.90
CA GLY A 269 10.01 -7.64 -10.92
C GLY A 269 11.42 -7.93 -10.41
N GLY A 270 11.50 -8.81 -9.43
CA GLY A 270 12.74 -9.41 -8.90
C GLY A 270 13.66 -8.48 -8.11
N ARG A 271 13.35 -7.18 -8.00
CA ARG A 271 14.20 -6.18 -7.32
C ARG A 271 13.35 -5.19 -6.55
N GLY A 272 13.77 -4.90 -5.33
CA GLY A 272 13.12 -3.95 -4.42
C GLY A 272 13.24 -4.40 -2.97
N THR A 273 13.01 -3.48 -2.04
CA THR A 273 13.05 -3.74 -0.60
C THR A 273 11.82 -3.16 0.08
N LEU A 274 11.40 -3.82 1.15
CA LEU A 274 10.29 -3.31 1.96
C LEU A 274 10.64 -1.97 2.62
N THR A 275 11.89 -1.82 3.08
CA THR A 275 12.37 -0.56 3.66
C THR A 275 12.31 0.60 2.67
N GLY A 276 12.72 0.39 1.43
CA GLY A 276 12.58 1.38 0.37
C GLY A 276 11.11 1.75 0.13
N THR A 277 10.23 0.76 0.02
CA THR A 277 8.78 0.97 -0.12
C THR A 277 8.21 1.83 1.02
N LEU A 278 8.56 1.52 2.28
CA LEU A 278 8.11 2.29 3.43
C LEU A 278 8.66 3.73 3.44
N LEU A 279 9.91 3.94 3.03
CA LEU A 279 10.47 5.28 2.85
C LEU A 279 9.72 6.06 1.76
N GLY A 280 9.31 5.40 0.68
CA GLY A 280 8.45 6.00 -0.35
C GLY A 280 7.08 6.41 0.17
N VAL A 281 6.46 5.57 1.02
CA VAL A 281 5.21 5.90 1.72
C VAL A 281 5.39 7.12 2.62
N VAL A 282 6.44 7.14 3.45
CA VAL A 282 6.73 8.28 4.36
C VAL A 282 6.99 9.56 3.57
N LEU A 283 7.73 9.47 2.47
CA LEU A 283 7.99 10.65 1.62
C LEU A 283 6.70 11.25 1.06
N LEU A 284 5.78 10.41 0.52
CA LEU A 284 4.50 10.89 0.01
C LEU A 284 3.62 11.43 1.14
N ALA A 285 3.59 10.76 2.30
CA ALA A 285 2.84 11.21 3.46
C ALA A 285 3.32 12.60 3.92
N PHE A 286 4.62 12.80 4.07
CA PHE A 286 5.19 14.10 4.45
C PHE A 286 4.96 15.18 3.40
N LEU A 287 5.06 14.83 2.11
CA LEU A 287 4.79 15.77 1.04
C LEU A 287 3.33 16.25 1.07
N GLN A 288 2.38 15.32 1.16
CA GLN A 288 0.95 15.64 1.14
C GLN A 288 0.52 16.36 2.42
N ASN A 289 0.99 15.91 3.59
CA ASN A 289 0.75 16.59 4.86
C ASN A 289 1.36 18.00 4.87
N GLY A 290 2.61 18.13 4.43
CA GLY A 290 3.28 19.42 4.35
C GLY A 290 2.55 20.41 3.42
N MET A 291 2.04 19.94 2.26
CA MET A 291 1.21 20.77 1.39
C MET A 291 -0.07 21.22 2.10
N THR A 292 -0.71 20.34 2.87
CA THR A 292 -1.91 20.66 3.64
C THR A 292 -1.62 21.73 4.71
N LEU A 293 -0.54 21.57 5.49
CA LEU A 293 -0.12 22.54 6.51
C LEU A 293 0.25 23.90 5.90
N LEU A 294 0.77 23.93 4.68
CA LEU A 294 1.07 25.15 3.93
C LEU A 294 -0.16 25.79 3.27
N GLY A 295 -1.36 25.22 3.45
CA GLY A 295 -2.60 25.70 2.84
C GLY A 295 -2.71 25.47 1.33
N ILE A 296 -1.90 24.58 0.78
CA ILE A 296 -1.94 24.21 -0.66
C ILE A 296 -3.16 23.31 -0.89
N SER A 297 -3.95 23.64 -1.92
CA SER A 297 -5.15 22.86 -2.25
C SER A 297 -4.85 21.38 -2.49
N SER A 298 -5.72 20.50 -1.99
CA SER A 298 -5.61 19.04 -2.15
C SER A 298 -5.59 18.56 -3.61
N TYR A 299 -6.07 19.35 -4.56
CA TYR A 299 -5.95 19.03 -5.98
C TYR A 299 -4.49 18.90 -6.44
N TRP A 300 -3.56 19.62 -5.81
CA TRP A 300 -2.14 19.51 -6.10
C TRP A 300 -1.53 18.18 -5.65
N HIS A 301 -2.14 17.48 -4.68
CA HIS A 301 -1.66 16.16 -4.26
C HIS A 301 -1.62 15.17 -5.44
N THR A 302 -2.68 15.17 -6.28
CA THR A 302 -2.74 14.32 -7.48
C THR A 302 -1.69 14.72 -8.53
N VAL A 303 -1.50 16.03 -8.73
CA VAL A 303 -0.48 16.57 -9.68
C VAL A 303 0.92 16.15 -9.26
N PHE A 304 1.26 16.33 -7.98
CA PHE A 304 2.57 15.95 -7.45
C PHE A 304 2.78 14.43 -7.48
N SER A 305 1.76 13.63 -7.12
CA SER A 305 1.84 12.17 -7.22
C SER A 305 2.11 11.72 -8.66
N GLY A 306 1.41 12.29 -9.63
CA GLY A 306 1.63 12.01 -11.05
C GLY A 306 3.02 12.43 -11.53
N ALA A 307 3.49 13.62 -11.14
CA ALA A 307 4.83 14.09 -11.48
C ALA A 307 5.94 13.19 -10.89
N ILE A 308 5.77 12.75 -9.64
CA ILE A 308 6.70 11.83 -8.98
C ILE A 308 6.77 10.48 -9.74
N ILE A 309 5.63 9.93 -10.16
CA ILE A 309 5.60 8.71 -10.96
C ILE A 309 6.39 8.90 -12.25
N LEU A 310 6.12 9.98 -12.99
CA LEU A 310 6.82 10.26 -14.25
C LEU A 310 8.33 10.37 -14.06
N VAL A 311 8.77 11.11 -13.04
CA VAL A 311 10.21 11.27 -12.74
C VAL A 311 10.83 9.93 -12.34
N SER A 312 10.19 9.16 -11.47
CA SER A 312 10.70 7.87 -10.98
C SER A 312 10.82 6.85 -12.10
N ILE A 313 9.79 6.71 -12.95
CA ILE A 313 9.82 5.78 -14.08
C ILE A 313 10.88 6.22 -15.11
N SER A 314 10.95 7.52 -15.42
CA SER A 314 11.93 8.06 -16.36
C SER A 314 13.36 7.83 -15.87
N ALA A 315 13.63 8.06 -14.59
CA ALA A 315 14.95 7.83 -13.99
C ALA A 315 15.34 6.34 -14.03
N THR A 316 14.39 5.44 -13.73
CA THR A 316 14.61 3.99 -13.80
C THR A 316 14.91 3.53 -15.24
N ALA A 317 14.08 3.95 -16.19
CA ALA A 317 14.26 3.62 -17.60
C ALA A 317 15.59 4.16 -18.17
N TRP A 318 15.98 5.37 -17.76
CA TRP A 318 17.26 5.96 -18.16
C TRP A 318 18.46 5.17 -17.62
N ASN A 319 18.39 4.74 -16.36
CA ASN A 319 19.44 3.94 -15.73
C ASN A 319 19.58 2.55 -16.37
N GLU A 320 18.48 1.91 -16.75
CA GLU A 320 18.49 0.62 -17.47
C GLU A 320 19.13 0.78 -18.87
N LYS A 321 18.74 1.80 -19.63
CA LYS A 321 19.37 2.10 -20.93
C LYS A 321 20.88 2.34 -20.83
N ARG A 322 21.33 3.07 -19.78
CA ARG A 322 22.76 3.29 -19.54
C ARG A 322 23.54 2.01 -19.20
N LYS A 323 22.91 1.05 -18.48
CA LYS A 323 23.53 -0.25 -18.20
C LYS A 323 23.69 -1.09 -19.45
N LEU A 324 22.63 -1.20 -20.26
CA LEU A 324 22.67 -1.91 -21.55
C LEU A 324 23.69 -1.32 -22.52
N ALA A 325 23.83 0.00 -22.57
CA ALA A 325 24.83 0.68 -23.42
C ALA A 325 26.30 0.50 -22.96
N LYS A 326 26.53 -0.01 -21.73
CA LYS A 326 27.88 -0.31 -21.21
C LYS A 326 28.27 -1.78 -21.39
N GLU A 327 27.30 -2.65 -21.71
CA GLU A 327 27.50 -4.08 -21.94
C GLU A 327 27.67 -4.42 -23.43
N ILE A 328 27.52 -3.41 -24.31
CA ILE A 328 27.83 -3.44 -25.74
C ILE A 328 29.19 -2.74 -25.99
#